data_f0a0570695d3c1aefb65a9e0196da262
#
_entry.id   f0a0570695d3c1aefb65a9e0196da262
#
_cell.length_a   1.000
_cell.length_b   1.000
_cell.length_c   1.000
_cell.angle_alpha   90.00
_cell.angle_beta   90.00
_cell.angle_gamma   90.00
#
_symmetry.space_group_name_H-M   'P 1'
#
loop_
_entity.id
_entity.type
_entity.pdbx_description
1 polymer ?
#
loop_
_entity_poly.entity_id
_entity_poly.type
_entity_poly.pdbx_seq_one_letter_code
_entity_poly.pdbx_strand_id
1 'polypeptide(L)'
;MSEHSVRHARWTRLTTDELYGIVRLRNRVFALEQRVTADDFDGRDREPDTEHWWFGADDDPVGYLRLVRPAADEEHPAGSPPPAWVVGRVATHPGHRGQGIAGRLVAAVLDAHGHEPFVLHAQEYVAGLYERHGFVRFGVPYDEAGIRHVGMHRP
;
A
#
# COMPACT_ATOMS: atom_id res chain seq x y z
N MET A 1 -3.74 23.56 3.27
CA MET A 1 -3.96 22.33 2.52
C MET A 1 -5.16 21.60 3.05
N SER A 2 -5.89 20.96 2.16
CA SER A 2 -7.09 20.23 2.54
C SER A 2 -6.73 18.95 3.28
N GLU A 3 -7.39 18.71 4.42
CA GLU A 3 -7.26 17.45 5.16
C GLU A 3 -7.81 16.25 4.37
N HIS A 4 -8.41 16.49 3.21
CA HIS A 4 -9.06 15.49 2.38
C HIS A 4 -8.32 15.22 1.06
N SER A 5 -7.07 15.66 0.93
CA SER A 5 -6.28 15.45 -0.27
C SER A 5 -5.33 14.28 -0.14
N VAL A 6 -5.07 13.61 -1.28
CA VAL A 6 -4.01 12.61 -1.39
C VAL A 6 -2.70 13.33 -1.67
N ARG A 7 -1.65 12.94 -0.95
CA ARG A 7 -0.29 13.45 -1.13
C ARG A 7 0.65 12.29 -1.40
N HIS A 8 1.75 12.57 -2.08
CA HIS A 8 2.79 11.55 -2.26
C HIS A 8 4.16 12.19 -2.36
N ALA A 9 5.17 11.42 -1.98
CA ALA A 9 6.58 11.82 -2.07
C ALA A 9 7.50 10.62 -2.04
N ARG A 10 8.67 10.76 -2.63
CA ARG A 10 9.79 9.84 -2.43
C ARG A 10 10.53 10.21 -1.15
N TRP A 11 11.36 9.28 -0.66
CA TRP A 11 12.05 9.43 0.63
C TRP A 11 12.75 10.80 0.79
N THR A 12 13.51 11.22 -0.22
CA THR A 12 14.29 12.46 -0.15
C THR A 12 13.44 13.73 -0.12
N ARG A 13 12.14 13.61 -0.40
CA ARG A 13 11.21 14.76 -0.38
C ARG A 13 10.30 14.76 0.84
N LEU A 14 10.32 13.70 1.64
CA LEU A 14 9.52 13.67 2.88
C LEU A 14 10.11 14.62 3.91
N THR A 15 9.26 15.40 4.55
CA THR A 15 9.66 16.14 5.74
C THR A 15 9.71 15.21 6.94
N THR A 16 10.40 15.62 7.98
CA THR A 16 10.46 14.85 9.24
C THR A 16 9.06 14.65 9.82
N ASP A 17 8.21 15.66 9.78
CA ASP A 17 6.85 15.57 10.30
C ASP A 17 5.99 14.61 9.48
N GLU A 18 6.09 14.66 8.15
CA GLU A 18 5.39 13.71 7.27
C GLU A 18 5.83 12.29 7.54
N LEU A 19 7.13 12.06 7.65
CA LEU A 19 7.65 10.72 7.96
C LEU A 19 7.15 10.23 9.32
N TYR A 20 7.20 11.08 10.34
CA TYR A 20 6.73 10.69 11.68
C TYR A 20 5.25 10.31 11.66
N GLY A 21 4.42 11.09 10.95
CA GLY A 21 3.00 10.78 10.80
C GLY A 21 2.76 9.44 10.13
N ILE A 22 3.48 9.16 9.05
CA ILE A 22 3.41 7.87 8.33
C ILE A 22 3.82 6.71 9.25
N VAL A 23 4.94 6.84 9.94
CA VAL A 23 5.45 5.81 10.86
C VAL A 23 4.45 5.55 11.98
N ARG A 24 3.88 6.61 12.53
CA ARG A 24 2.89 6.50 13.61
C ARG A 24 1.63 5.75 13.17
N LEU A 25 1.14 6.05 11.97
CA LEU A 25 -0.02 5.35 11.41
C LEU A 25 0.29 3.87 11.18
N ARG A 26 1.42 3.56 10.57
CA ARG A 26 1.86 2.19 10.31
C ARG A 26 2.01 1.40 11.61
N ASN A 27 2.62 2.00 12.62
CA ASN A 27 2.75 1.37 13.93
C ASN A 27 1.38 1.06 14.54
N ARG A 28 0.44 1.99 14.48
CA ARG A 28 -0.90 1.81 15.02
C ARG A 28 -1.64 0.65 14.35
N VAL A 29 -1.57 0.56 13.03
CA VAL A 29 -2.31 -0.46 12.27
C VAL A 29 -1.60 -1.82 12.33
N PHE A 30 -0.32 -1.86 12.03
CA PHE A 30 0.37 -3.15 11.86
C PHE A 30 0.89 -3.71 13.18
N ALA A 31 1.47 -2.89 14.05
CA ALA A 31 2.02 -3.37 15.31
C ALA A 31 0.98 -3.47 16.42
N LEU A 32 0.24 -2.39 16.67
CA LEU A 32 -0.67 -2.32 17.82
C LEU A 32 -1.99 -3.02 17.57
N GLU A 33 -2.58 -2.86 16.39
CA GLU A 33 -3.88 -3.45 16.09
C GLU A 33 -3.74 -4.89 15.56
N GLN A 34 -2.99 -5.07 14.46
CA GLN A 34 -2.85 -6.39 13.82
C GLN A 34 -1.80 -7.27 14.49
N ARG A 35 -0.96 -6.70 15.33
CA ARG A 35 0.10 -7.41 16.06
C ARG A 35 1.03 -8.18 15.13
N VAL A 36 1.32 -7.61 13.97
CA VAL A 36 2.31 -8.17 13.05
C VAL A 36 3.68 -8.07 13.68
N THR A 37 4.39 -9.19 13.79
CA THR A 37 5.71 -9.25 14.40
C THR A 37 6.84 -9.22 13.37
N ALA A 38 6.52 -9.32 12.08
CA ALA A 38 7.48 -9.14 11.01
C ALA A 38 7.89 -7.67 10.89
N ASP A 39 9.06 -7.44 10.30
CA ASP A 39 9.62 -6.12 10.14
C ASP A 39 8.74 -5.23 9.24
N ASP A 40 8.06 -4.27 9.83
CA ASP A 40 7.32 -3.29 9.04
C ASP A 40 8.27 -2.31 8.35
N PHE A 41 9.29 -1.87 9.07
CA PHE A 41 10.31 -0.95 8.56
C PHE A 41 11.47 -1.76 7.99
N ASP A 42 11.31 -2.19 6.74
CA ASP A 42 12.17 -3.18 6.06
C ASP A 42 13.34 -2.55 5.30
N GLY A 43 13.53 -1.24 5.41
CA GLY A 43 14.56 -0.50 4.68
C GLY A 43 14.13 -0.08 3.27
N ARG A 44 13.08 -0.67 2.72
CA ARG A 44 12.63 -0.35 1.36
C ARG A 44 11.94 1.01 1.26
N ASP A 45 11.57 1.60 2.39
CA ASP A 45 11.04 2.96 2.45
C ASP A 45 12.02 4.00 1.89
N ARG A 46 13.31 3.69 1.95
CA ARG A 46 14.39 4.59 1.56
C ARG A 46 14.91 4.34 0.14
N GLU A 47 14.39 3.35 -0.55
CA GLU A 47 14.78 3.09 -1.95
C GLU A 47 14.42 4.29 -2.82
N PRO A 48 15.28 4.67 -3.78
CA PRO A 48 15.10 5.93 -4.53
C PRO A 48 13.77 6.04 -5.28
N ASP A 49 13.25 4.92 -5.78
CA ASP A 49 12.01 4.91 -6.55
C ASP A 49 10.76 4.65 -5.71
N THR A 50 10.92 4.30 -4.44
CA THR A 50 9.77 4.04 -3.56
C THR A 50 8.95 5.30 -3.38
N GLU A 51 7.63 5.17 -3.53
CA GLU A 51 6.69 6.27 -3.34
C GLU A 51 5.83 6.03 -2.12
N HIS A 52 5.73 7.07 -1.29
CA HIS A 52 4.85 7.09 -0.13
C HIS A 52 3.63 7.91 -0.48
N TRP A 53 2.44 7.33 -0.30
CA TRP A 53 1.17 7.95 -0.59
C TRP A 53 0.35 8.02 0.68
N TRP A 54 -0.20 9.18 1.03
CA TRP A 54 -1.00 9.31 2.24
C TRP A 54 -2.19 10.24 2.03
N PHE A 55 -3.16 10.10 2.94
CA PHE A 55 -4.40 10.85 2.93
C PHE A 55 -4.61 11.44 4.32
N GLY A 56 -4.98 12.73 4.36
CA GLY A 56 -5.22 13.45 5.60
C GLY A 56 -4.15 14.51 5.85
N ALA A 57 -4.02 14.95 7.10
CA ALA A 57 -3.01 15.91 7.48
C ALA A 57 -1.60 15.34 7.31
N ASP A 58 -0.65 16.16 6.88
CA ASP A 58 0.71 15.71 6.58
C ASP A 58 1.43 15.12 7.80
N ASP A 59 1.17 15.67 8.98
CA ASP A 59 1.79 15.22 10.24
C ASP A 59 0.92 14.19 11.00
N ASP A 60 -0.29 13.91 10.53
CA ASP A 60 -1.22 12.96 11.15
C ASP A 60 -2.13 12.33 10.09
N PRO A 61 -1.58 11.58 9.14
CA PRO A 61 -2.37 10.95 8.09
C PRO A 61 -3.29 9.86 8.66
N VAL A 62 -4.41 9.66 7.98
CA VAL A 62 -5.39 8.63 8.37
C VAL A 62 -5.42 7.47 7.37
N GLY A 63 -4.75 7.60 6.24
CA GLY A 63 -4.57 6.55 5.26
C GLY A 63 -3.18 6.59 4.65
N TYR A 64 -2.67 5.44 4.23
CA TYR A 64 -1.34 5.31 3.67
C TYR A 64 -1.24 4.09 2.77
N LEU A 65 -0.42 4.19 1.73
CA LEU A 65 0.11 3.03 1.00
C LEU A 65 1.51 3.33 0.49
N ARG A 66 2.24 2.28 0.18
CA ARG A 66 3.59 2.35 -0.36
C ARG A 66 3.65 1.67 -1.71
N LEU A 67 4.32 2.30 -2.67
CA LEU A 67 4.71 1.68 -3.93
C LEU A 67 6.20 1.42 -3.91
N VAL A 68 6.59 0.17 -4.15
CA VAL A 68 8.00 -0.20 -4.33
C VAL A 68 8.20 -0.83 -5.70
N ARG A 69 9.42 -0.79 -6.22
CA ARG A 69 9.77 -1.57 -7.40
C ARG A 69 9.79 -3.05 -7.04
N PRO A 70 9.38 -3.94 -7.95
CA PRO A 70 9.38 -5.37 -7.64
C PRO A 70 10.79 -5.91 -7.40
N ALA A 71 10.91 -6.87 -6.49
CA ALA A 71 12.12 -7.66 -6.35
C ALA A 71 12.28 -8.57 -7.59
N ALA A 72 13.50 -9.05 -7.82
CA ALA A 72 13.78 -9.90 -8.99
C ALA A 72 12.95 -11.19 -9.01
N ASP A 73 12.56 -11.68 -7.83
CA ASP A 73 11.77 -12.89 -7.65
C ASP A 73 10.28 -12.61 -7.38
N GLU A 74 9.80 -11.39 -7.63
CA GLU A 74 8.40 -11.05 -7.40
C GLU A 74 7.49 -11.90 -8.27
N GLU A 75 6.55 -12.58 -7.64
CA GLU A 75 5.61 -13.45 -8.34
C GLU A 75 4.57 -12.65 -9.12
N HIS A 76 4.24 -13.10 -10.31
CA HIS A 76 3.14 -12.59 -11.11
C HIS A 76 2.62 -13.71 -12.01
N PRO A 77 1.40 -13.59 -12.57
CA PRO A 77 0.85 -14.65 -13.42
C PRO A 77 1.73 -14.92 -14.63
N ALA A 78 1.90 -16.21 -14.98
CA ALA A 78 2.60 -16.60 -16.19
C ALA A 78 1.90 -16.03 -17.42
N GLY A 79 2.69 -15.46 -18.34
CA GLY A 79 2.17 -14.84 -19.55
C GLY A 79 1.68 -13.40 -19.39
N SER A 80 1.64 -12.88 -18.17
CA SER A 80 1.37 -11.46 -17.94
C SER A 80 2.66 -10.65 -17.94
N PRO A 81 2.60 -9.33 -18.23
CA PRO A 81 3.80 -8.51 -18.14
C PRO A 81 4.37 -8.51 -16.71
N PRO A 82 5.69 -8.47 -16.56
CA PRO A 82 6.28 -8.26 -15.23
C PRO A 82 5.74 -6.98 -14.61
N PRO A 83 5.46 -6.97 -13.29
CA PRO A 83 4.95 -5.76 -12.66
C PRO A 83 6.00 -4.65 -12.65
N ALA A 84 5.54 -3.42 -12.80
CA ALA A 84 6.38 -2.24 -12.60
C ALA A 84 6.38 -1.79 -11.15
N TRP A 85 5.29 -2.08 -10.43
CA TRP A 85 5.07 -1.63 -9.06
C TRP A 85 4.45 -2.72 -8.19
N VAL A 86 4.85 -2.72 -6.93
CA VAL A 86 4.21 -3.51 -5.87
C VAL A 86 3.55 -2.56 -4.89
N VAL A 87 2.24 -2.70 -4.71
CA VAL A 87 1.48 -1.96 -3.69
C VAL A 87 1.60 -2.70 -2.37
N GLY A 88 1.98 -1.99 -1.32
CA GLY A 88 2.10 -2.58 0.00
C GLY A 88 1.83 -1.60 1.12
N ARG A 89 1.85 -2.10 2.34
CA ARG A 89 1.68 -1.31 3.56
C ARG A 89 0.42 -0.44 3.54
N VAL A 90 -0.66 -0.95 2.95
CA VAL A 90 -1.94 -0.22 2.91
C VAL A 90 -2.52 -0.20 4.32
N ALA A 91 -2.72 0.99 4.85
CA ALA A 91 -3.21 1.19 6.21
C ALA A 91 -4.26 2.29 6.26
N THR A 92 -5.34 2.04 7.00
CA THR A 92 -6.33 3.07 7.33
C THR A 92 -6.48 3.12 8.84
N HIS A 93 -6.40 4.32 9.41
CA HIS A 93 -6.60 4.54 10.82
C HIS A 93 -7.94 3.90 11.26
N PRO A 94 -7.96 3.13 12.36
CA PRO A 94 -9.18 2.43 12.79
C PRO A 94 -10.41 3.33 12.94
N GLY A 95 -10.22 4.56 13.41
CA GLY A 95 -11.30 5.54 13.57
C GLY A 95 -11.83 6.14 12.28
N HIS A 96 -11.21 5.83 11.14
CA HIS A 96 -11.57 6.41 9.84
C HIS A 96 -11.95 5.36 8.79
N ARG A 97 -12.16 4.12 9.20
CA ARG A 97 -12.58 3.04 8.30
C ARG A 97 -14.03 3.22 7.84
N GLY A 98 -14.35 2.63 6.68
CA GLY A 98 -15.69 2.75 6.10
C GLY A 98 -15.93 4.06 5.38
N GLN A 99 -14.89 4.88 5.18
CA GLN A 99 -14.98 6.19 4.50
C GLN A 99 -14.37 6.16 3.10
N GLY A 100 -13.93 5.00 2.61
CA GLY A 100 -13.37 4.85 1.26
C GLY A 100 -11.96 5.41 1.09
N ILE A 101 -11.21 5.60 2.17
CA ILE A 101 -9.88 6.23 2.12
C ILE A 101 -8.88 5.37 1.32
N ALA A 102 -8.81 4.07 1.59
CA ALA A 102 -7.92 3.19 0.83
C ALA A 102 -8.26 3.19 -0.66
N GLY A 103 -9.55 3.20 -1.01
CA GLY A 103 -9.99 3.30 -2.39
C GLY A 103 -9.55 4.60 -3.07
N ARG A 104 -9.58 5.71 -2.34
CA ARG A 104 -9.11 7.01 -2.86
C ARG A 104 -7.60 7.00 -3.11
N LEU A 105 -6.84 6.36 -2.23
CA LEU A 105 -5.39 6.21 -2.42
C LEU A 105 -5.09 5.35 -3.65
N VAL A 106 -5.75 4.20 -3.78
CA VAL A 106 -5.58 3.32 -4.95
C VAL A 106 -5.95 4.05 -6.23
N ALA A 107 -7.08 4.77 -6.25
CA ALA A 107 -7.50 5.54 -7.42
C ALA A 107 -6.46 6.59 -7.82
N ALA A 108 -5.89 7.31 -6.84
CA ALA A 108 -4.87 8.32 -7.10
C ALA A 108 -3.58 7.71 -7.67
N VAL A 109 -3.16 6.57 -7.14
CA VAL A 109 -2.00 5.81 -7.66
C VAL A 109 -2.26 5.39 -9.12
N LEU A 110 -3.44 4.87 -9.42
CA LEU A 110 -3.79 4.44 -10.78
C LEU A 110 -3.91 5.63 -11.74
N ASP A 111 -4.34 6.79 -11.27
CA ASP A 111 -4.34 8.00 -12.09
C ASP A 111 -2.91 8.39 -12.50
N ALA A 112 -1.95 8.20 -11.59
CA ALA A 112 -0.55 8.53 -11.86
C ALA A 112 0.18 7.47 -12.68
N HIS A 113 -0.09 6.17 -12.42
CA HIS A 113 0.70 5.05 -12.96
C HIS A 113 -0.15 3.97 -13.64
N GLY A 114 -1.42 4.21 -13.90
CA GLY A 114 -2.35 3.15 -14.32
C GLY A 114 -2.06 2.51 -15.68
N HIS A 115 -1.13 3.07 -16.45
CA HIS A 115 -0.65 2.48 -17.70
C HIS A 115 0.45 1.42 -17.47
N GLU A 116 0.93 1.27 -16.23
CA GLU A 116 1.95 0.31 -15.87
C GLU A 116 1.30 -0.88 -15.13
N PRO A 117 1.92 -2.09 -15.19
CA PRO A 117 1.39 -3.24 -14.49
C PRO A 117 1.73 -3.22 -12.99
N PHE A 118 0.78 -3.69 -12.19
CA PHE A 118 0.87 -3.72 -10.73
C PHE A 118 0.69 -5.13 -10.20
N VAL A 119 1.31 -5.40 -9.05
CA VAL A 119 1.05 -6.58 -8.23
C VAL A 119 0.90 -6.14 -6.77
N LEU A 120 0.15 -6.91 -6.01
CA LEU A 120 0.03 -6.74 -4.57
C LEU A 120 -0.32 -8.07 -3.91
N HIS A 121 -0.14 -8.12 -2.59
CA HIS A 121 -0.52 -9.25 -1.76
C HIS A 121 -1.50 -8.76 -0.71
N ALA A 122 -2.79 -8.98 -0.95
CA ALA A 122 -3.87 -8.45 -0.12
C ALA A 122 -4.24 -9.42 1.00
N GLN A 123 -4.56 -8.89 2.16
CA GLN A 123 -5.36 -9.64 3.13
C GLN A 123 -6.68 -9.99 2.45
N GLU A 124 -7.07 -11.27 2.49
CA GLU A 124 -8.18 -11.78 1.65
C GLU A 124 -9.48 -11.01 1.87
N TYR A 125 -9.77 -10.60 3.11
CA TYR A 125 -11.03 -9.92 3.42
C TYR A 125 -11.15 -8.53 2.81
N VAL A 126 -10.06 -7.95 2.30
CA VAL A 126 -10.09 -6.65 1.61
C VAL A 126 -9.86 -6.76 0.11
N ALA A 127 -9.78 -7.97 -0.44
CA ALA A 127 -9.52 -8.18 -1.86
C ALA A 127 -10.56 -7.48 -2.76
N GLY A 128 -11.81 -7.41 -2.32
CA GLY A 128 -12.87 -6.73 -3.06
C GLY A 128 -12.59 -5.25 -3.36
N LEU A 129 -11.86 -4.58 -2.48
CA LEU A 129 -11.40 -3.20 -2.72
C LEU A 129 -10.58 -3.12 -4.00
N TYR A 130 -9.60 -4.02 -4.15
CA TYR A 130 -8.70 -4.02 -5.30
C TYR A 130 -9.39 -4.51 -6.56
N GLU A 131 -10.30 -5.48 -6.43
CA GLU A 131 -11.10 -5.95 -7.57
C GLU A 131 -11.92 -4.82 -8.21
N ARG A 132 -12.42 -3.90 -7.40
CA ARG A 132 -13.14 -2.72 -7.91
C ARG A 132 -12.24 -1.76 -8.71
N HIS A 133 -10.93 -1.89 -8.56
CA HIS A 133 -9.95 -1.07 -9.29
C HIS A 133 -9.22 -1.84 -10.40
N GLY A 134 -9.77 -2.98 -10.82
CA GLY A 134 -9.24 -3.75 -11.95
C GLY A 134 -8.19 -4.78 -11.60
N PHE A 135 -7.95 -5.04 -10.33
CA PHE A 135 -7.05 -6.11 -9.92
C PHE A 135 -7.74 -7.46 -9.98
N VAL A 136 -7.00 -8.50 -10.34
CA VAL A 136 -7.46 -9.88 -10.46
C VAL A 136 -6.61 -10.77 -9.57
N ARG A 137 -7.25 -11.70 -8.86
CA ARG A 137 -6.54 -12.66 -7.99
C ARG A 137 -5.72 -13.62 -8.83
N PHE A 138 -4.57 -14.01 -8.30
CA PHE A 138 -3.74 -15.06 -8.89
C PHE A 138 -3.08 -15.90 -7.80
N GLY A 139 -2.69 -17.13 -8.17
CA GLY A 139 -2.02 -18.03 -7.25
C GLY A 139 -2.95 -18.63 -6.19
N VAL A 140 -2.37 -19.34 -5.26
CA VAL A 140 -3.08 -20.01 -4.17
C VAL A 140 -3.07 -19.07 -2.95
N PRO A 141 -4.22 -18.86 -2.28
CA PRO A 141 -4.24 -18.11 -1.02
C PRO A 141 -3.31 -18.75 0.01
N TYR A 142 -2.69 -17.92 0.85
CA TYR A 142 -1.71 -18.37 1.85
C TYR A 142 -1.87 -17.56 3.14
N ASP A 143 -1.34 -18.11 4.24
CA ASP A 143 -1.35 -17.40 5.53
C ASP A 143 0.00 -16.69 5.74
N GLU A 144 -0.06 -15.45 6.16
CA GLU A 144 1.10 -14.64 6.53
C GLU A 144 0.77 -13.85 7.79
N ALA A 145 1.63 -13.96 8.80
CA ALA A 145 1.41 -13.32 10.10
C ALA A 145 0.02 -13.66 10.70
N GLY A 146 -0.46 -14.89 10.48
CA GLY A 146 -1.77 -15.34 10.97
C GLY A 146 -2.97 -14.79 10.20
N ILE A 147 -2.74 -14.12 9.07
CA ILE A 147 -3.80 -13.52 8.26
C ILE A 147 -3.76 -14.13 6.86
N ARG A 148 -4.93 -14.52 6.35
CA ARG A 148 -5.05 -15.08 5.01
C ARG A 148 -4.82 -14.00 3.96
N HIS A 149 -3.91 -14.29 3.02
CA HIS A 149 -3.51 -13.39 1.94
C HIS A 149 -3.77 -14.01 0.57
N VAL A 150 -3.91 -13.15 -0.42
CA VAL A 150 -4.07 -13.53 -1.82
C VAL A 150 -3.25 -12.59 -2.71
N GLY A 151 -2.55 -13.15 -3.69
CA GLY A 151 -1.88 -12.37 -4.71
C GLY A 151 -2.90 -11.74 -5.66
N MET A 152 -2.66 -10.52 -6.08
CA MET A 152 -3.50 -9.82 -7.06
C MET A 152 -2.61 -9.06 -8.03
N HIS A 153 -3.05 -8.97 -9.28
CA HIS A 153 -2.32 -8.23 -10.31
C HIS A 153 -3.29 -7.38 -11.15
N ARG A 154 -2.75 -6.32 -11.69
CA ARG A 154 -3.45 -5.47 -12.66
C ARG A 154 -2.47 -5.25 -13.81
N PRO A 155 -2.68 -5.96 -14.93
CA PRO A 155 -1.78 -5.90 -16.08
C PRO A 155 -1.82 -4.56 -16.82
#